data_52b30ebe54862bd643aba6a83ebb789a
#
_entry.id   52b30ebe54862bd643aba6a83ebb789a
#
_cell.length_a   1.000
_cell.length_b   1.000
_cell.length_c   1.000
_cell.angle_alpha   90.00
_cell.angle_beta   90.00
_cell.angle_gamma   90.00
#
_symmetry.space_group_name_H-M   'P 1'
#
loop_
_entity.id
_entity.type
_entity.pdbx_description
1 polymer ?
#
loop_
_entity_poly.entity_id
_entity_poly.type
_entity_poly.pdbx_seq_one_letter_code
_entity_poly.pdbx_strand_id
1 'polypeptide(L)'
;MKNKLKIFFLSLSMLGIGFFPSYASTEVVVKGTGFNSFSKGCSKNKPRDKGLHEATMEKAKKKAWRRFVSKQEDDVIDTYDDNEDEILENLDEFILDMSVLNQECDKSSKTYELIVRLTVDDRAFKRFLTKATGNTSKQGALAGKSTLILLYPRMVDRRIDSRRADVDETISSFEGDEVSDVDDSSASISERSVSKTAKIKGGSTTASKVLYKMGNRQDAQASATRALRRFKMRPVFASNLVAVSKREGFDSSFLNDLTNEFLTEGNYSSDSLANLETFSMDIGTYQYIVLGSIDLSEARTDQQSGLPRVTAIVNIELYEATMDGNFVLATANESYNAVAETQEEAQSVALKKAAKTAIEGLFTQI
;
A
#
# COMPACT_ATOMS: atom_id res chain seq x y z
N MET A 1 -29.43 -56.34 -70.65
CA MET A 1 -29.13 -56.47 -69.24
C MET A 1 -28.77 -55.09 -68.70
N LYS A 2 -29.67 -54.48 -67.96
CA LYS A 2 -29.58 -53.08 -67.51
C LYS A 2 -29.27 -53.03 -66.00
N ASN A 3 -28.05 -52.67 -65.62
CA ASN A 3 -27.70 -52.45 -64.24
C ASN A 3 -28.09 -51.01 -63.81
N LYS A 4 -29.01 -50.92 -62.89
CA LYS A 4 -29.41 -49.65 -62.24
C LYS A 4 -28.49 -49.39 -61.10
N LEU A 5 -27.63 -48.36 -61.22
CA LEU A 5 -26.78 -47.79 -60.17
C LEU A 5 -27.66 -46.93 -59.22
N LYS A 6 -27.87 -47.39 -58.00
CA LYS A 6 -28.56 -46.65 -56.96
C LYS A 6 -27.52 -45.75 -56.27
N ILE A 7 -27.62 -44.47 -56.55
CA ILE A 7 -26.83 -43.45 -55.81
C ILE A 7 -27.49 -43.21 -54.46
N PHE A 8 -26.79 -43.63 -53.39
CA PHE A 8 -27.21 -43.39 -52.01
C PHE A 8 -26.71 -42.02 -51.59
N PHE A 9 -27.60 -41.01 -51.52
CA PHE A 9 -27.32 -39.72 -50.95
C PHE A 9 -27.28 -39.87 -49.43
N LEU A 10 -26.07 -39.90 -48.84
CA LEU A 10 -25.86 -39.81 -47.42
C LEU A 10 -25.94 -38.30 -47.06
N SER A 11 -27.11 -37.89 -46.55
CA SER A 11 -27.26 -36.56 -45.95
C SER A 11 -26.51 -36.52 -44.63
N LEU A 12 -25.30 -35.92 -44.66
CA LEU A 12 -24.52 -35.61 -43.48
C LEU A 12 -25.21 -34.42 -42.78
N SER A 13 -26.10 -34.73 -41.84
CA SER A 13 -26.65 -33.76 -40.90
C SER A 13 -25.51 -33.35 -39.94
N MET A 14 -24.86 -32.23 -40.21
CA MET A 14 -24.03 -31.55 -39.24
C MET A 14 -24.91 -31.14 -38.05
N LEU A 15 -24.88 -31.95 -37.02
CA LEU A 15 -25.26 -31.53 -35.67
C LEU A 15 -24.30 -30.44 -35.26
N GLY A 16 -24.73 -29.18 -35.44
CA GLY A 16 -24.11 -28.02 -34.84
C GLY A 16 -24.17 -28.16 -33.31
N ILE A 17 -23.13 -28.74 -32.74
CA ILE A 17 -22.90 -28.65 -31.31
C ILE A 17 -22.60 -27.16 -31.05
N GLY A 18 -23.65 -26.42 -30.75
CA GLY A 18 -23.51 -25.07 -30.22
C GLY A 18 -22.66 -25.16 -28.96
N PHE A 19 -21.40 -24.73 -29.07
CA PHE A 19 -20.61 -24.34 -27.90
C PHE A 19 -21.33 -23.16 -27.28
N PHE A 20 -22.30 -23.43 -26.41
CA PHE A 20 -22.70 -22.44 -25.43
C PHE A 20 -21.47 -22.24 -24.54
N PRO A 21 -20.88 -21.05 -24.51
CA PRO A 21 -19.87 -20.78 -23.51
C PRO A 21 -20.54 -21.06 -22.16
N SER A 22 -20.06 -22.08 -21.47
CA SER A 22 -20.41 -22.34 -20.09
C SER A 22 -19.99 -21.08 -19.33
N TYR A 23 -20.94 -20.20 -19.06
CA TYR A 23 -20.72 -19.06 -18.17
C TYR A 23 -20.35 -19.67 -16.83
N ALA A 24 -19.04 -19.68 -16.53
CA ALA A 24 -18.54 -20.11 -15.24
C ALA A 24 -19.35 -19.38 -14.18
N SER A 25 -19.93 -20.13 -13.25
CA SER A 25 -20.66 -19.58 -12.11
C SER A 25 -19.79 -18.53 -11.45
N THR A 26 -20.30 -17.30 -11.38
CA THR A 26 -19.63 -16.18 -10.70
C THR A 26 -19.91 -16.19 -9.20
N GLU A 27 -20.46 -17.30 -8.71
CA GLU A 27 -20.77 -17.51 -7.32
C GLU A 27 -19.56 -18.07 -6.58
N VAL A 28 -19.16 -17.38 -5.52
CA VAL A 28 -18.06 -17.83 -4.66
C VAL A 28 -18.60 -18.19 -3.30
N VAL A 29 -18.31 -19.43 -2.87
CA VAL A 29 -18.75 -19.94 -1.57
C VAL A 29 -17.63 -19.81 -0.54
N VAL A 30 -17.92 -19.15 0.57
CA VAL A 30 -16.98 -18.94 1.68
C VAL A 30 -17.62 -19.28 3.03
N LYS A 31 -16.79 -19.59 4.04
CA LYS A 31 -17.24 -19.88 5.40
C LYS A 31 -16.68 -18.87 6.38
N GLY A 32 -17.48 -18.47 7.36
CA GLY A 32 -17.05 -17.61 8.46
C GLY A 32 -17.50 -18.16 9.80
N THR A 33 -16.73 -17.87 10.84
CA THR A 33 -17.02 -18.29 12.21
C THR A 33 -17.12 -17.08 13.10
N GLY A 34 -18.23 -16.94 13.81
CA GLY A 34 -18.43 -15.91 14.85
C GLY A 34 -18.39 -16.52 16.23
N PHE A 35 -17.85 -15.77 17.19
CA PHE A 35 -17.81 -16.13 18.60
C PHE A 35 -18.32 -14.99 19.47
N ASN A 36 -19.09 -15.32 20.50
CA ASN A 36 -19.48 -14.39 21.55
C ASN A 36 -19.62 -15.12 22.89
N SER A 37 -19.35 -14.43 23.99
CA SER A 37 -19.60 -14.95 25.34
C SER A 37 -21.07 -14.71 25.72
N PHE A 38 -21.67 -15.65 26.45
CA PHE A 38 -23.06 -15.50 26.93
C PHE A 38 -23.14 -15.53 28.47
N SER A 39 -24.11 -14.78 29.01
CA SER A 39 -24.38 -14.72 30.47
C SER A 39 -25.64 -15.48 30.85
N LYS A 40 -26.66 -15.49 29.97
CA LYS A 40 -28.02 -16.00 30.30
C LYS A 40 -28.25 -17.48 29.98
N GLY A 41 -27.18 -18.21 29.63
CA GLY A 41 -27.28 -19.64 29.31
C GLY A 41 -27.80 -19.93 27.89
N CYS A 42 -27.81 -21.21 27.52
CA CYS A 42 -28.19 -21.70 26.20
C CYS A 42 -29.38 -22.67 26.27
N SER A 43 -30.17 -22.70 25.24
CA SER A 43 -31.21 -23.69 24.99
C SER A 43 -31.10 -24.22 23.56
N LYS A 44 -31.02 -25.54 23.40
CA LYS A 44 -30.89 -26.20 22.07
C LYS A 44 -29.80 -25.59 21.18
N ASN A 45 -28.58 -25.46 21.73
CA ASN A 45 -27.42 -24.87 21.04
C ASN A 45 -27.59 -23.41 20.57
N LYS A 46 -28.56 -22.68 21.12
CA LYS A 46 -28.73 -21.24 20.89
C LYS A 46 -28.67 -20.49 22.21
N PRO A 47 -28.07 -19.30 22.25
CA PRO A 47 -28.16 -18.45 23.43
C PRO A 47 -29.62 -18.02 23.65
N ARG A 48 -30.00 -17.90 24.92
CA ARG A 48 -31.36 -17.39 25.26
C ARG A 48 -31.51 -15.90 24.93
N ASP A 49 -30.39 -15.22 24.76
CA ASP A 49 -30.34 -13.82 24.32
C ASP A 49 -30.39 -13.76 22.79
N LYS A 50 -31.49 -13.27 22.23
CA LYS A 50 -31.68 -13.12 20.79
C LYS A 50 -30.67 -12.15 20.18
N GLY A 51 -30.38 -11.03 20.82
CA GLY A 51 -29.41 -10.04 20.32
C GLY A 51 -27.99 -10.62 20.23
N LEU A 52 -27.64 -11.56 21.12
CA LEU A 52 -26.34 -12.24 21.06
C LEU A 52 -26.22 -13.17 19.85
N HIS A 53 -27.31 -13.85 19.47
CA HIS A 53 -27.32 -14.68 18.27
C HIS A 53 -27.12 -13.84 17.02
N GLU A 54 -27.83 -12.74 16.88
CA GLU A 54 -27.71 -11.80 15.76
C GLU A 54 -26.30 -11.20 15.69
N ALA A 55 -25.77 -10.71 16.82
CA ALA A 55 -24.41 -10.16 16.87
C ALA A 55 -23.34 -11.21 16.50
N THR A 56 -23.54 -12.49 16.86
CA THR A 56 -22.61 -13.57 16.48
C THR A 56 -22.74 -13.90 14.99
N MET A 57 -23.94 -13.83 14.45
CA MET A 57 -24.19 -14.03 13.03
C MET A 57 -23.54 -12.95 12.19
N GLU A 58 -23.66 -11.67 12.59
CA GLU A 58 -22.99 -10.56 11.92
C GLU A 58 -21.45 -10.70 11.96
N LYS A 59 -20.87 -11.14 13.09
CA LYS A 59 -19.44 -11.43 13.16
C LYS A 59 -19.04 -12.55 12.21
N ALA A 60 -19.82 -13.63 12.15
CA ALA A 60 -19.54 -14.74 11.24
C ALA A 60 -19.65 -14.32 9.78
N LYS A 61 -20.68 -13.52 9.42
CA LYS A 61 -20.88 -12.93 8.11
C LYS A 61 -19.70 -12.07 7.67
N LYS A 62 -19.31 -11.09 8.52
CA LYS A 62 -18.15 -10.22 8.25
C LYS A 62 -16.86 -11.02 8.10
N LYS A 63 -16.64 -12.07 8.88
CA LYS A 63 -15.46 -12.92 8.78
C LYS A 63 -15.46 -13.78 7.50
N ALA A 64 -16.63 -14.27 7.08
CA ALA A 64 -16.76 -14.96 5.79
C ALA A 64 -16.48 -13.99 4.64
N TRP A 65 -17.02 -12.77 4.71
CA TRP A 65 -16.77 -11.72 3.73
C TRP A 65 -15.29 -11.39 3.58
N ARG A 66 -14.58 -11.13 4.69
CA ARG A 66 -13.13 -10.88 4.66
C ARG A 66 -12.35 -12.03 4.03
N ARG A 67 -12.77 -13.28 4.22
CA ARG A 67 -12.18 -14.42 3.54
C ARG A 67 -12.47 -14.45 2.04
N PHE A 68 -13.60 -13.93 1.60
CA PHE A 68 -13.89 -13.76 0.19
C PHE A 68 -12.96 -12.72 -0.42
N VAL A 69 -12.86 -11.54 0.21
CA VAL A 69 -12.01 -10.43 -0.25
C VAL A 69 -10.52 -10.84 -0.29
N SER A 70 -10.02 -11.55 0.73
CA SER A 70 -8.62 -11.98 0.78
C SER A 70 -8.20 -12.98 -0.31
N LYS A 71 -9.14 -13.52 -1.08
CA LYS A 71 -8.89 -14.42 -2.22
C LYS A 71 -8.96 -13.69 -3.56
N GLN A 72 -9.31 -12.43 -3.56
CA GLN A 72 -9.35 -11.62 -4.77
C GLN A 72 -7.94 -11.20 -5.20
N GLU A 73 -7.84 -10.68 -6.42
CA GLU A 73 -6.61 -10.10 -6.94
C GLU A 73 -6.23 -8.83 -6.13
N ASP A 74 -4.95 -8.53 -6.06
CA ASP A 74 -4.42 -7.42 -5.23
C ASP A 74 -5.09 -6.07 -5.55
N ASP A 75 -5.39 -5.78 -6.82
CA ASP A 75 -6.06 -4.56 -7.25
C ASP A 75 -7.52 -4.47 -6.79
N VAL A 76 -8.19 -5.62 -6.71
CA VAL A 76 -9.55 -5.75 -6.18
C VAL A 76 -9.56 -5.54 -4.67
N ILE A 77 -8.58 -6.12 -3.96
CA ILE A 77 -8.41 -5.94 -2.51
C ILE A 77 -8.14 -4.46 -2.21
N ASP A 78 -7.22 -3.85 -2.96
CA ASP A 78 -6.88 -2.44 -2.80
C ASP A 78 -8.09 -1.52 -2.98
N THR A 79 -8.91 -1.81 -4.01
CA THR A 79 -10.14 -1.04 -4.27
C THR A 79 -11.19 -1.28 -3.19
N TYR A 80 -11.28 -2.50 -2.66
CA TYR A 80 -12.16 -2.83 -1.53
C TYR A 80 -11.77 -2.03 -0.28
N ASP A 81 -10.48 -2.02 0.08
CA ASP A 81 -9.99 -1.34 1.29
C ASP A 81 -10.34 0.17 1.27
N ASP A 82 -10.33 0.79 0.09
CA ASP A 82 -10.71 2.19 -0.06
C ASP A 82 -12.22 2.45 0.08
N ASN A 83 -13.05 1.42 -0.11
CA ASN A 83 -14.52 1.52 -0.08
C ASN A 83 -15.13 0.57 0.97
N GLU A 84 -14.32 0.10 1.97
CA GLU A 84 -14.74 -0.93 2.93
C GLU A 84 -16.02 -0.53 3.66
N ASP A 85 -16.13 0.70 4.14
CA ASP A 85 -17.30 1.15 4.93
C ASP A 85 -18.57 1.11 4.08
N GLU A 86 -18.55 1.64 2.85
CA GLU A 86 -19.70 1.65 1.94
C GLU A 86 -20.11 0.23 1.54
N ILE A 87 -19.14 -0.65 1.31
CA ILE A 87 -19.39 -2.05 0.97
C ILE A 87 -19.98 -2.81 2.15
N LEU A 88 -19.47 -2.57 3.36
CA LEU A 88 -20.00 -3.23 4.57
C LEU A 88 -21.40 -2.77 4.92
N GLU A 89 -21.77 -1.53 4.63
CA GLU A 89 -23.14 -1.02 4.77
C GLU A 89 -24.10 -1.69 3.77
N ASN A 90 -23.62 -1.98 2.55
CA ASN A 90 -24.41 -2.60 1.49
C ASN A 90 -24.10 -4.10 1.29
N LEU A 91 -23.52 -4.75 2.29
CA LEU A 91 -23.01 -6.12 2.21
C LEU A 91 -24.05 -7.14 1.70
N ASP A 92 -25.31 -6.95 2.06
CA ASP A 92 -26.39 -7.82 1.67
C ASP A 92 -26.70 -7.80 0.17
N GLU A 93 -26.29 -6.78 -0.57
CA GLU A 93 -26.47 -6.69 -2.02
C GLU A 93 -25.54 -7.68 -2.76
N PHE A 94 -24.45 -8.09 -2.13
CA PHE A 94 -23.48 -9.01 -2.71
C PHE A 94 -23.63 -10.45 -2.24
N ILE A 95 -24.50 -10.70 -1.24
CA ILE A 95 -24.73 -12.04 -0.69
C ILE A 95 -25.98 -12.64 -1.31
N LEU A 96 -25.80 -13.68 -2.13
CA LEU A 96 -26.90 -14.42 -2.76
C LEU A 96 -27.61 -15.36 -1.78
N ASP A 97 -26.84 -16.01 -0.90
CA ASP A 97 -27.37 -16.94 0.10
C ASP A 97 -26.49 -16.97 1.35
N MET A 98 -27.12 -17.12 2.49
CA MET A 98 -26.46 -17.37 3.77
C MET A 98 -27.10 -18.52 4.52
N SER A 99 -26.33 -19.54 4.83
CA SER A 99 -26.80 -20.70 5.60
C SER A 99 -25.94 -20.94 6.83
N VAL A 100 -26.58 -21.28 7.95
CA VAL A 100 -25.91 -21.69 9.17
C VAL A 100 -25.49 -23.15 9.04
N LEU A 101 -24.18 -23.44 9.08
CA LEU A 101 -23.63 -24.78 9.00
C LEU A 101 -23.56 -25.47 10.36
N ASN A 102 -23.17 -24.70 11.37
CA ASN A 102 -23.08 -25.19 12.74
C ASN A 102 -23.35 -24.07 13.73
N GLN A 103 -23.89 -24.44 14.89
CA GLN A 103 -24.08 -23.57 16.02
C GLN A 103 -23.87 -24.37 17.30
N GLU A 104 -23.05 -23.86 18.19
CA GLU A 104 -22.69 -24.55 19.41
C GLU A 104 -22.58 -23.58 20.59
N CYS A 105 -23.12 -24.01 21.72
CA CYS A 105 -22.94 -23.34 23.00
C CYS A 105 -22.05 -24.20 23.91
N ASP A 106 -20.84 -23.75 24.14
CA ASP A 106 -20.00 -24.35 25.20
C ASP A 106 -20.37 -23.71 26.57
N LYS A 107 -20.99 -24.53 27.41
CA LYS A 107 -21.40 -24.11 28.76
C LYS A 107 -20.23 -23.97 29.73
N SER A 108 -19.11 -24.65 29.45
CA SER A 108 -17.92 -24.61 30.32
C SER A 108 -17.15 -23.30 30.14
N SER A 109 -16.95 -22.89 28.91
CA SER A 109 -16.29 -21.62 28.54
C SER A 109 -17.26 -20.44 28.45
N LYS A 110 -18.58 -20.70 28.54
CA LYS A 110 -19.65 -19.71 28.30
C LYS A 110 -19.53 -19.01 26.93
N THR A 111 -19.11 -19.76 25.91
CA THR A 111 -18.94 -19.25 24.55
C THR A 111 -19.99 -19.81 23.62
N TYR A 112 -20.48 -18.96 22.73
CA TYR A 112 -21.37 -19.32 21.63
C TYR A 112 -20.62 -19.19 20.32
N GLU A 113 -20.54 -20.29 19.58
CA GLU A 113 -19.94 -20.35 18.26
C GLU A 113 -21.02 -20.54 17.20
N LEU A 114 -20.86 -19.85 16.06
CA LEU A 114 -21.73 -19.97 14.92
C LEU A 114 -20.90 -19.97 13.63
N ILE A 115 -21.09 -20.99 12.81
CA ILE A 115 -20.42 -21.13 11.51
C ILE A 115 -21.44 -20.91 10.41
N VAL A 116 -21.18 -19.92 9.54
CA VAL A 116 -22.00 -19.63 8.38
C VAL A 116 -21.28 -19.98 7.07
N ARG A 117 -22.07 -20.29 6.06
CA ARG A 117 -21.67 -20.35 4.66
C ARG A 117 -22.34 -19.21 3.93
N LEU A 118 -21.55 -18.40 3.22
CA LEU A 118 -22.04 -17.38 2.31
C LEU A 118 -21.80 -17.78 0.88
N THR A 119 -22.78 -17.53 0.03
CA THR A 119 -22.64 -17.54 -1.43
C THR A 119 -22.62 -16.09 -1.90
N VAL A 120 -21.51 -15.66 -2.47
CA VAL A 120 -21.26 -14.27 -2.86
C VAL A 120 -21.35 -14.13 -4.39
N ASP A 121 -22.01 -13.08 -4.87
CA ASP A 121 -22.00 -12.67 -6.27
C ASP A 121 -20.72 -11.85 -6.56
N ASP A 122 -19.66 -12.53 -6.99
CA ASP A 122 -18.39 -11.92 -7.37
C ASP A 122 -18.55 -10.86 -8.49
N ARG A 123 -19.49 -11.10 -9.41
CA ARG A 123 -19.76 -10.14 -10.51
C ARG A 123 -20.43 -8.87 -10.01
N ALA A 124 -21.40 -8.97 -9.10
CA ALA A 124 -22.04 -7.79 -8.52
C ALA A 124 -21.03 -6.97 -7.73
N PHE A 125 -20.21 -7.64 -6.93
CA PHE A 125 -19.11 -7.00 -6.19
C PHE A 125 -18.11 -6.28 -7.11
N LYS A 126 -17.59 -6.95 -8.14
CA LYS A 126 -16.66 -6.32 -9.10
C LYS A 126 -17.29 -5.17 -9.89
N ARG A 127 -18.58 -5.26 -10.24
CA ARG A 127 -19.31 -4.15 -10.86
C ARG A 127 -19.45 -2.94 -9.94
N PHE A 128 -19.72 -3.18 -8.65
CA PHE A 128 -19.76 -2.12 -7.66
C PHE A 128 -18.39 -1.42 -7.56
N LEU A 129 -17.32 -2.18 -7.40
CA LEU A 129 -15.96 -1.64 -7.37
C LEU A 129 -15.62 -0.86 -8.64
N THR A 130 -15.99 -1.37 -9.81
CA THR A 130 -15.79 -0.66 -11.09
C THR A 130 -16.55 0.67 -11.14
N LYS A 131 -17.75 0.76 -10.55
CA LYS A 131 -18.49 2.00 -10.45
C LYS A 131 -17.87 2.97 -9.45
N ALA A 132 -17.45 2.47 -8.29
CA ALA A 132 -16.77 3.26 -7.27
C ALA A 132 -15.45 3.86 -7.80
N THR A 133 -14.70 3.10 -8.62
CA THR A 133 -13.47 3.58 -9.27
C THR A 133 -13.72 4.40 -10.53
N GLY A 134 -14.85 4.20 -11.23
CA GLY A 134 -15.15 4.82 -12.53
C GLY A 134 -15.66 6.26 -12.47
N ASN A 135 -15.92 6.80 -11.30
CA ASN A 135 -16.57 8.10 -11.14
C ASN A 135 -15.65 9.31 -11.16
N THR A 136 -14.36 9.16 -11.47
CA THR A 136 -13.45 10.29 -11.54
C THR A 136 -13.12 10.67 -12.99
N SER A 137 -13.80 11.71 -13.49
CA SER A 137 -13.42 12.42 -14.72
C SER A 137 -11.93 12.83 -14.73
N LYS A 138 -11.33 13.03 -13.57
CA LYS A 138 -9.92 13.31 -13.35
C LYS A 138 -8.98 12.18 -13.76
N GLN A 139 -9.36 10.90 -13.58
CA GLN A 139 -8.53 9.75 -14.01
C GLN A 139 -8.27 9.75 -15.53
N GLY A 140 -9.20 10.27 -16.32
CA GLY A 140 -9.03 10.40 -17.78
C GLY A 140 -7.93 11.38 -18.17
N ALA A 141 -7.81 12.49 -17.44
CA ALA A 141 -6.81 13.54 -17.70
C ALA A 141 -5.36 13.09 -17.38
N LEU A 142 -5.19 12.18 -16.43
CA LEU A 142 -3.90 11.67 -15.99
C LEU A 142 -3.46 10.42 -16.76
N ALA A 143 -4.37 9.76 -17.46
CA ALA A 143 -4.11 8.50 -18.16
C ALA A 143 -2.99 8.63 -19.19
N GLY A 144 -2.04 7.69 -19.15
CA GLY A 144 -0.90 7.64 -20.07
C GLY A 144 0.26 8.58 -19.71
N LYS A 145 0.08 9.51 -18.75
CA LYS A 145 1.15 10.38 -18.27
C LYS A 145 2.17 9.59 -17.44
N SER A 146 3.42 10.07 -17.45
CA SER A 146 4.52 9.45 -16.71
C SER A 146 4.83 10.24 -15.44
N THR A 147 5.09 9.52 -14.33
CA THR A 147 5.43 10.11 -13.04
C THR A 147 6.76 9.58 -12.55
N LEU A 148 7.72 10.46 -12.31
CA LEU A 148 8.97 10.13 -11.63
C LEU A 148 8.69 9.97 -10.12
N ILE A 149 9.14 8.86 -9.55
CA ILE A 149 8.97 8.54 -8.14
C ILE A 149 10.32 8.55 -7.44
N LEU A 150 10.52 9.53 -6.57
CA LEU A 150 11.69 9.72 -5.72
C LEU A 150 11.24 9.65 -4.24
N LEU A 151 10.91 8.43 -3.80
CA LEU A 151 10.50 8.18 -2.41
C LEU A 151 11.67 7.60 -1.62
N TYR A 152 11.94 8.21 -0.47
CA TYR A 152 13.03 7.87 0.43
C TYR A 152 12.48 7.32 1.76
N PRO A 153 12.22 6.00 1.85
CA PRO A 153 11.86 5.39 3.12
C PRO A 153 13.04 5.43 4.07
N ARG A 154 12.84 6.00 5.27
CA ARG A 154 13.86 6.11 6.32
C ARG A 154 13.45 5.33 7.54
N MET A 155 14.41 4.67 8.17
CA MET A 155 14.22 3.97 9.45
C MET A 155 15.20 4.52 10.47
N VAL A 156 14.76 4.65 11.71
CA VAL A 156 15.69 4.93 12.81
C VAL A 156 16.64 3.73 12.95
N ASP A 157 17.93 3.97 12.76
CA ASP A 157 18.96 2.96 12.98
C ASP A 157 19.43 2.97 14.42
N ARG A 158 19.80 4.15 14.92
CA ARG A 158 20.29 4.33 16.28
C ARG A 158 19.93 5.71 16.82
N ARG A 159 19.57 5.77 18.10
CA ARG A 159 19.47 7.03 18.85
C ARG A 159 20.65 7.14 19.79
N ILE A 160 21.38 8.24 19.70
CA ILE A 160 22.50 8.54 20.57
C ILE A 160 22.09 9.70 21.47
N ASP A 161 21.80 9.40 22.73
CA ASP A 161 21.51 10.43 23.73
C ASP A 161 22.81 10.83 24.43
N SER A 162 23.37 11.99 24.10
CA SER A 162 24.52 12.54 24.79
C SER A 162 24.05 13.53 25.86
N ARG A 163 24.25 13.19 27.13
CA ARG A 163 24.21 14.18 28.22
C ARG A 163 25.52 14.94 28.22
N ARG A 164 25.50 16.21 27.86
CA ARG A 164 26.65 17.12 28.07
C ARG A 164 26.46 17.77 29.41
N ALA A 165 27.38 17.52 30.35
CA ALA A 165 27.72 18.46 31.40
C ALA A 165 28.66 19.49 30.80
N ASP A 166 28.42 20.78 31.04
CA ASP A 166 29.12 21.94 30.51
C ASP A 166 30.60 21.69 30.14
N VAL A 167 30.93 21.82 28.85
CA VAL A 167 32.28 22.19 28.39
C VAL A 167 32.19 22.84 27.01
N ASP A 168 32.94 23.88 26.80
CA ASP A 168 33.03 24.78 25.68
C ASP A 168 33.08 24.13 24.29
N GLU A 169 32.49 24.87 23.37
CA GLU A 169 32.36 24.63 21.93
C GLU A 169 33.69 24.28 21.25
N THR A 170 33.71 23.12 20.59
CA THR A 170 34.60 22.92 19.45
C THR A 170 33.82 22.23 18.36
N ILE A 171 33.50 22.97 17.32
CA ILE A 171 32.94 22.45 16.09
C ILE A 171 34.05 21.71 15.35
N SER A 172 33.99 20.37 15.30
CA SER A 172 34.79 19.61 14.36
C SER A 172 33.92 19.19 13.20
N SER A 173 34.11 19.82 12.04
CA SER A 173 33.64 19.32 10.76
C SER A 173 34.39 18.03 10.45
N PHE A 174 33.64 16.96 10.27
CA PHE A 174 34.19 15.71 9.79
C PHE A 174 34.00 15.67 8.26
N GLU A 175 35.09 15.77 7.52
CA GLU A 175 35.14 15.46 6.10
C GLU A 175 35.00 13.94 5.94
N GLY A 176 33.98 13.49 5.22
CA GLY A 176 33.80 12.08 4.89
C GLY A 176 34.48 11.77 3.56
N ASP A 177 35.22 10.68 3.54
CA ASP A 177 35.90 10.15 2.37
C ASP A 177 34.90 9.86 1.22
N GLU A 178 35.35 10.22 0.02
CA GLU A 178 34.68 9.89 -1.25
C GLU A 178 34.60 8.38 -1.44
N VAL A 179 33.39 7.88 -1.62
CA VAL A 179 33.17 6.49 -2.07
C VAL A 179 32.92 6.53 -3.57
N SER A 180 33.94 6.16 -4.32
CA SER A 180 33.87 5.87 -5.75
C SER A 180 33.30 4.46 -5.95
N ASP A 181 32.46 4.33 -6.98
CA ASP A 181 31.92 3.12 -7.58
C ASP A 181 30.78 2.42 -6.83
N VAL A 182 29.57 2.71 -7.29
CA VAL A 182 28.37 1.95 -6.95
C VAL A 182 28.09 0.93 -8.03
N ASP A 183 28.49 -0.31 -7.79
CA ASP A 183 27.98 -1.47 -8.53
C ASP A 183 26.54 -1.77 -8.04
N ASP A 184 25.64 -2.04 -8.98
CA ASP A 184 24.18 -2.07 -8.87
C ASP A 184 23.61 -3.22 -7.99
N SER A 185 24.46 -3.94 -7.25
CA SER A 185 24.04 -5.11 -6.46
C SER A 185 24.26 -5.02 -4.96
N SER A 186 24.87 -3.95 -4.45
CA SER A 186 25.04 -3.78 -2.99
C SER A 186 25.05 -2.31 -2.61
N ALA A 187 23.93 -1.80 -2.11
CA ALA A 187 23.86 -0.49 -1.50
C ALA A 187 24.71 -0.48 -0.22
N SER A 188 25.94 0.00 -0.31
CA SER A 188 26.72 0.34 0.88
C SER A 188 26.08 1.57 1.53
N ILE A 189 25.60 1.38 2.74
CA ILE A 189 24.90 2.39 3.52
C ILE A 189 25.97 3.31 4.14
N SER A 190 26.06 4.57 3.68
CA SER A 190 26.81 5.59 4.40
C SER A 190 25.98 6.07 5.60
N GLU A 191 26.50 5.87 6.81
CA GLU A 191 25.92 6.43 8.03
C GLU A 191 26.18 7.93 8.09
N ARG A 192 25.16 8.76 7.91
CA ARG A 192 25.23 10.19 8.21
C ARG A 192 24.30 10.55 9.36
N SER A 193 24.75 11.46 10.17
CA SER A 193 24.12 11.85 11.42
C SER A 193 23.53 13.27 11.37
N VAL A 194 22.27 13.40 11.81
CA VAL A 194 21.63 14.72 12.00
C VAL A 194 21.50 15.04 13.49
N SER A 195 21.95 16.24 13.89
CA SER A 195 21.75 16.74 15.24
C SER A 195 20.73 17.90 15.22
N LYS A 196 19.61 17.75 15.94
CA LYS A 196 18.73 18.88 16.27
C LYS A 196 19.05 19.35 17.70
N THR A 197 19.46 20.61 17.84
CA THR A 197 19.73 21.22 19.13
C THR A 197 18.57 22.14 19.51
N ALA A 198 17.85 21.80 20.59
CA ALA A 198 16.88 22.72 21.21
C ALA A 198 17.57 23.41 22.40
N LYS A 199 17.71 24.76 22.38
CA LYS A 199 18.18 25.54 23.52
C LYS A 199 17.03 25.81 24.49
N ILE A 200 17.09 25.21 25.67
CA ILE A 200 16.25 25.58 26.82
C ILE A 200 17.11 26.34 27.82
N LYS A 201 16.70 27.54 28.21
CA LYS A 201 17.39 28.38 29.22
C LYS A 201 17.29 27.72 30.60
N GLY A 202 18.43 27.32 31.16
CA GLY A 202 18.56 26.85 32.55
C GLY A 202 18.25 25.37 32.71
N GLY A 203 19.18 24.49 32.35
CA GLY A 203 19.12 23.06 32.57
C GLY A 203 20.03 22.28 31.61
N SER A 204 20.51 21.11 31.98
CA SER A 204 21.35 20.28 31.13
C SER A 204 20.71 20.05 29.76
N THR A 205 21.32 20.51 28.70
CA THR A 205 20.90 20.24 27.32
C THR A 205 21.19 18.78 26.98
N THR A 206 20.17 18.00 26.78
CA THR A 206 20.30 16.66 26.19
C THR A 206 20.21 16.81 24.68
N ALA A 207 21.32 16.65 23.98
CA ALA A 207 21.30 16.54 22.53
C ALA A 207 21.08 15.06 22.16
N SER A 208 19.96 14.76 21.52
CA SER A 208 19.75 13.43 20.97
C SER A 208 20.04 13.45 19.46
N LYS A 209 20.98 12.61 19.04
CA LYS A 209 21.32 12.41 17.65
C LYS A 209 20.61 11.14 17.16
N VAL A 210 19.77 11.29 16.16
CA VAL A 210 19.10 10.16 15.51
C VAL A 210 19.83 9.86 14.22
N LEU A 211 20.29 8.62 14.08
CA LEU A 211 20.86 8.11 12.85
C LEU A 211 19.75 7.37 12.08
N TYR A 212 19.66 7.65 10.79
CA TYR A 212 18.71 7.00 9.91
C TYR A 212 19.44 6.12 8.91
N LYS A 213 18.81 5.01 8.56
CA LYS A 213 19.19 4.15 7.43
C LYS A 213 18.05 4.08 6.43
N MET A 214 18.39 3.74 5.20
CA MET A 214 17.40 3.52 4.15
C MET A 214 16.52 2.33 4.51
N GLY A 215 15.20 2.53 4.43
CA GLY A 215 14.21 1.47 4.53
C GLY A 215 14.05 0.69 3.22
N ASN A 216 13.05 -0.19 3.17
CA ASN A 216 12.81 -1.02 2.00
C ASN A 216 12.24 -0.19 0.82
N ARG A 217 13.13 0.21 -0.10
CA ARG A 217 12.75 0.95 -1.32
C ARG A 217 11.78 0.17 -2.21
N GLN A 218 11.94 -1.15 -2.30
CA GLN A 218 11.12 -1.99 -3.18
C GLN A 218 9.65 -2.00 -2.74
N ASP A 219 9.38 -2.05 -1.44
CA ASP A 219 8.03 -1.99 -0.90
C ASP A 219 7.37 -0.64 -1.18
N ALA A 220 8.09 0.47 -1.01
CA ALA A 220 7.60 1.81 -1.34
C ALA A 220 7.31 1.94 -2.85
N GLN A 221 8.23 1.51 -3.71
CA GLN A 221 8.08 1.56 -5.17
C GLN A 221 6.93 0.69 -5.68
N ALA A 222 6.79 -0.53 -5.14
CA ALA A 222 5.69 -1.42 -5.51
C ALA A 222 4.32 -0.80 -5.17
N SER A 223 4.21 -0.19 -3.98
CA SER A 223 2.98 0.48 -3.55
C SER A 223 2.68 1.75 -4.35
N ALA A 224 3.71 2.54 -4.64
CA ALA A 224 3.61 3.69 -5.53
C ALA A 224 3.13 3.29 -6.94
N THR A 225 3.66 2.19 -7.47
CA THR A 225 3.24 1.64 -8.77
C THR A 225 1.76 1.26 -8.76
N ARG A 226 1.28 0.62 -7.69
CA ARG A 226 -0.14 0.24 -7.56
C ARG A 226 -1.02 1.49 -7.51
N ALA A 227 -0.65 2.48 -6.70
CA ALA A 227 -1.37 3.75 -6.59
C ALA A 227 -1.49 4.44 -7.97
N LEU A 228 -0.39 4.57 -8.72
CA LEU A 228 -0.39 5.21 -10.03
C LEU A 228 -1.18 4.44 -11.10
N ARG A 229 -1.24 3.11 -11.00
CA ARG A 229 -2.05 2.30 -11.93
C ARG A 229 -3.54 2.63 -11.84
N ARG A 230 -4.05 3.02 -10.68
CA ARG A 230 -5.45 3.49 -10.53
C ARG A 230 -5.75 4.70 -11.43
N PHE A 231 -4.76 5.58 -11.58
CA PHE A 231 -4.84 6.75 -12.48
C PHE A 231 -4.39 6.45 -13.92
N LYS A 232 -4.10 5.17 -14.24
CA LYS A 232 -3.56 4.74 -15.55
C LYS A 232 -2.26 5.44 -15.93
N MET A 233 -1.49 5.87 -14.93
CA MET A 233 -0.20 6.55 -15.10
C MET A 233 0.96 5.54 -15.19
N ARG A 234 2.10 6.01 -15.74
CA ARG A 234 3.32 5.21 -15.89
C ARG A 234 4.34 5.61 -14.82
N PRO A 235 4.75 4.71 -13.91
CA PRO A 235 5.82 5.01 -12.97
C PRO A 235 7.18 5.01 -13.65
N VAL A 236 8.02 5.98 -13.30
CA VAL A 236 9.44 6.06 -13.65
C VAL A 236 10.21 6.12 -12.34
N PHE A 237 11.26 5.33 -12.18
CA PHE A 237 12.07 5.27 -10.95
C PHE A 237 13.47 5.82 -11.19
N ALA A 238 14.18 6.17 -10.11
CA ALA A 238 15.55 6.67 -10.18
C ALA A 238 16.49 5.75 -10.98
N SER A 239 16.35 4.42 -10.84
CA SER A 239 17.13 3.45 -11.62
C SER A 239 16.92 3.58 -13.14
N ASN A 240 15.69 3.88 -13.57
CA ASN A 240 15.41 4.14 -14.98
C ASN A 240 16.11 5.41 -15.46
N LEU A 241 16.17 6.45 -14.62
CA LEU A 241 16.85 7.71 -14.94
C LEU A 241 18.34 7.50 -15.07
N VAL A 242 18.99 6.78 -14.15
CA VAL A 242 20.42 6.43 -14.23
C VAL A 242 20.73 5.70 -15.53
N ALA A 243 19.88 4.76 -15.94
CA ALA A 243 20.08 4.03 -17.19
C ALA A 243 19.95 4.96 -18.42
N VAL A 244 18.98 5.88 -18.42
CA VAL A 244 18.81 6.87 -19.49
C VAL A 244 20.00 7.85 -19.51
N SER A 245 20.41 8.38 -18.34
CA SER A 245 21.54 9.31 -18.22
C SER A 245 22.83 8.73 -18.80
N LYS A 246 23.16 7.48 -18.44
CA LYS A 246 24.34 6.78 -18.97
C LYS A 246 24.29 6.67 -20.49
N ARG A 247 23.11 6.45 -21.07
CA ARG A 247 22.93 6.32 -22.52
C ARG A 247 23.05 7.67 -23.24
N GLU A 248 22.45 8.71 -22.67
CA GLU A 248 22.37 10.05 -23.28
C GLU A 248 23.54 10.97 -22.86
N GLY A 249 24.40 10.55 -21.92
CA GLY A 249 25.57 11.32 -21.46
C GLY A 249 25.25 12.41 -20.45
N PHE A 250 24.11 12.34 -19.75
CA PHE A 250 23.76 13.29 -18.68
C PHE A 250 24.37 12.89 -17.34
N ASP A 251 24.63 13.87 -16.48
CA ASP A 251 25.03 13.62 -15.11
C ASP A 251 23.82 13.28 -14.22
N SER A 252 23.88 12.14 -13.56
CA SER A 252 22.87 11.69 -12.61
C SER A 252 23.37 11.60 -11.16
N SER A 253 24.57 12.15 -10.86
CA SER A 253 25.18 12.09 -9.52
C SER A 253 24.30 12.77 -8.47
N PHE A 254 23.57 13.82 -8.84
CA PHE A 254 22.64 14.53 -7.96
C PHE A 254 21.57 13.64 -7.31
N LEU A 255 21.24 12.49 -7.92
CA LEU A 255 20.30 11.52 -7.31
C LEU A 255 20.87 10.88 -6.03
N ASN A 256 22.20 10.75 -5.96
CA ASN A 256 22.88 10.28 -4.75
C ASN A 256 22.88 11.39 -3.69
N ASP A 257 23.15 12.64 -4.09
CA ASP A 257 23.12 13.79 -3.18
C ASP A 257 21.74 13.97 -2.59
N LEU A 258 20.71 13.93 -3.42
CA LEU A 258 19.31 13.97 -2.99
C LEU A 258 18.96 12.80 -2.02
N THR A 259 19.47 11.60 -2.30
CA THR A 259 19.31 10.45 -1.40
C THR A 259 19.98 10.71 -0.04
N ASN A 260 21.18 11.26 -0.05
CA ASN A 260 21.93 11.58 1.18
C ASN A 260 21.24 12.69 1.98
N GLU A 261 20.75 13.74 1.34
CA GLU A 261 20.00 14.82 1.97
C GLU A 261 18.75 14.29 2.69
N PHE A 262 17.96 13.45 2.01
CA PHE A 262 16.80 12.83 2.65
C PHE A 262 17.18 11.93 3.83
N LEU A 263 18.30 11.19 3.76
CA LEU A 263 18.74 10.36 4.87
C LEU A 263 19.25 11.16 6.06
N THR A 264 19.89 12.33 5.82
CA THR A 264 20.48 13.13 6.90
C THR A 264 19.53 14.17 7.46
N GLU A 265 18.87 14.92 6.59
CA GLU A 265 18.08 16.10 6.94
C GLU A 265 16.58 15.85 6.88
N GLY A 266 16.16 14.82 6.14
CA GLY A 266 14.77 14.48 5.91
C GLY A 266 14.08 15.37 4.89
N ASN A 267 14.85 16.19 4.21
CA ASN A 267 14.42 17.13 3.20
C ASN A 267 15.53 17.27 2.14
N TYR A 268 15.30 18.05 1.12
CA TYR A 268 16.23 18.33 0.03
C TYR A 268 16.66 19.81 0.09
N SER A 269 17.85 20.10 -0.47
CA SER A 269 18.35 21.45 -0.64
C SER A 269 17.77 22.11 -1.91
N SER A 270 17.84 23.44 -1.97
CA SER A 270 17.48 24.20 -3.17
C SER A 270 18.33 23.81 -4.38
N ASP A 271 19.62 23.46 -4.15
CA ASP A 271 20.54 23.06 -5.20
C ASP A 271 20.16 21.70 -5.79
N SER A 272 19.79 20.73 -4.93
CA SER A 272 19.29 19.43 -5.37
C SER A 272 17.98 19.53 -6.15
N LEU A 273 17.10 20.45 -5.75
CA LEU A 273 15.86 20.71 -6.50
C LEU A 273 16.17 21.33 -7.87
N ALA A 274 17.07 22.30 -7.95
CA ALA A 274 17.49 22.93 -9.21
C ALA A 274 18.16 21.92 -10.16
N ASN A 275 18.99 21.00 -9.62
CA ASN A 275 19.58 19.92 -10.41
C ASN A 275 18.51 18.95 -10.94
N LEU A 276 17.51 18.59 -10.11
CA LEU A 276 16.38 17.77 -10.54
C LEU A 276 15.56 18.47 -11.64
N GLU A 277 15.35 19.77 -11.52
CA GLU A 277 14.65 20.60 -12.50
C GLU A 277 15.38 20.62 -13.84
N THR A 278 16.68 20.93 -13.86
CA THR A 278 17.52 20.90 -15.06
C THR A 278 17.49 19.53 -15.72
N PHE A 279 17.64 18.47 -14.94
CA PHE A 279 17.59 17.10 -15.43
C PHE A 279 16.21 16.73 -16.01
N SER A 280 15.14 17.25 -15.41
CA SER A 280 13.77 17.05 -15.91
C SER A 280 13.55 17.67 -17.29
N MET A 281 14.10 18.87 -17.50
CA MET A 281 14.04 19.56 -18.79
C MET A 281 14.82 18.80 -19.87
N ASP A 282 16.01 18.31 -19.53
CA ASP A 282 16.89 17.62 -20.48
C ASP A 282 16.30 16.28 -20.94
N ILE A 283 15.74 15.50 -20.01
CA ILE A 283 15.22 14.16 -20.32
C ILE A 283 13.78 14.18 -20.82
N GLY A 284 12.92 15.04 -20.28
CA GLY A 284 11.54 15.26 -20.74
C GLY A 284 10.63 14.02 -20.79
N THR A 285 10.99 12.93 -20.05
CA THR A 285 10.28 11.65 -20.15
C THR A 285 9.10 11.50 -19.19
N TYR A 286 8.91 12.44 -18.28
CA TYR A 286 7.84 12.43 -17.28
C TYR A 286 7.22 13.82 -17.11
N GLN A 287 5.95 13.84 -16.76
CA GLN A 287 5.16 15.06 -16.58
C GLN A 287 4.98 15.42 -15.11
N TYR A 288 5.13 14.45 -14.23
CA TYR A 288 4.98 14.62 -12.78
C TYR A 288 6.15 14.05 -12.04
N ILE A 289 6.45 14.64 -10.87
CA ILE A 289 7.47 14.16 -9.94
C ILE A 289 6.82 14.02 -8.57
N VAL A 290 6.90 12.84 -7.97
CA VAL A 290 6.60 12.62 -6.55
C VAL A 290 7.92 12.55 -5.81
N LEU A 291 8.16 13.50 -4.92
CA LEU A 291 9.42 13.66 -4.18
C LEU A 291 9.14 13.72 -2.69
N GLY A 292 9.90 12.99 -1.89
CA GLY A 292 9.84 13.11 -0.44
C GLY A 292 10.23 11.86 0.33
N SER A 293 9.98 11.88 1.65
CA SER A 293 10.37 10.83 2.59
C SER A 293 9.19 10.14 3.25
N ILE A 294 9.42 8.90 3.67
CA ILE A 294 8.53 8.11 4.53
C ILE A 294 9.34 7.63 5.72
N ASP A 295 9.09 8.23 6.89
CA ASP A 295 9.81 7.93 8.12
C ASP A 295 9.13 6.82 8.90
N LEU A 296 9.83 5.71 9.10
CA LEU A 296 9.35 4.60 9.90
C LEU A 296 9.85 4.75 11.34
N SER A 297 8.91 4.75 12.29
CA SER A 297 9.24 4.77 13.71
C SER A 297 9.89 3.45 14.16
N GLU A 298 10.56 3.49 15.31
CA GLU A 298 10.88 2.25 16.03
C GLU A 298 9.59 1.48 16.37
N ALA A 299 9.68 0.15 16.36
CA ALA A 299 8.56 -0.69 16.75
C ALA A 299 8.25 -0.50 18.24
N ARG A 300 6.97 -0.38 18.55
CA ARG A 300 6.44 -0.36 19.93
C ARG A 300 5.44 -1.48 20.09
N THR A 301 5.28 -1.99 21.30
CA THR A 301 4.23 -2.97 21.58
C THR A 301 2.87 -2.29 21.57
N ASP A 302 1.97 -2.78 20.74
CA ASP A 302 0.58 -2.34 20.73
C ASP A 302 -0.15 -2.83 22.00
N GLN A 303 -0.78 -1.91 22.72
CA GLN A 303 -1.40 -2.21 24.02
C GLN A 303 -2.60 -3.15 23.94
N GLN A 304 -3.26 -3.22 22.78
CA GLN A 304 -4.47 -4.05 22.62
C GLN A 304 -4.13 -5.47 22.18
N SER A 305 -3.17 -5.62 21.28
CA SER A 305 -2.82 -6.93 20.69
C SER A 305 -1.56 -7.55 21.27
N GLY A 306 -0.71 -6.76 21.94
CA GLY A 306 0.62 -7.19 22.39
C GLY A 306 1.64 -7.37 21.25
N LEU A 307 1.28 -7.06 20.01
CA LEU A 307 2.12 -7.24 18.83
C LEU A 307 2.95 -5.98 18.51
N PRO A 308 4.01 -6.10 17.70
CA PRO A 308 4.76 -4.95 17.21
C PRO A 308 3.88 -3.99 16.41
N ARG A 309 3.93 -2.71 16.75
CA ARG A 309 3.29 -1.59 16.07
C ARG A 309 4.35 -0.63 15.54
N VAL A 310 4.25 -0.26 14.27
CA VAL A 310 5.10 0.72 13.60
C VAL A 310 4.24 1.83 13.03
N THR A 311 4.73 3.07 13.13
CA THR A 311 4.12 4.26 12.53
C THR A 311 4.98 4.71 11.35
N ALA A 312 4.38 4.91 10.19
CA ALA A 312 4.98 5.55 9.03
C ALA A 312 4.49 7.01 8.97
N ILE A 313 5.41 7.96 8.92
CA ILE A 313 5.13 9.39 8.73
C ILE A 313 5.55 9.76 7.32
N VAL A 314 4.61 10.29 6.54
CA VAL A 314 4.81 10.66 5.13
C VAL A 314 4.97 12.16 5.02
N ASN A 315 6.00 12.58 4.27
CA ASN A 315 6.23 13.95 3.86
C ASN A 315 6.59 13.93 2.38
N ILE A 316 5.61 14.08 1.50
CA ILE A 316 5.81 14.01 0.06
C ILE A 316 5.12 15.17 -0.66
N GLU A 317 5.70 15.55 -1.78
CA GLU A 317 5.20 16.62 -2.65
C GLU A 317 5.05 16.10 -4.08
N LEU A 318 4.04 16.62 -4.76
CA LEU A 318 3.78 16.38 -6.18
C LEU A 318 4.12 17.63 -6.96
N TYR A 319 5.01 17.48 -7.93
CA TYR A 319 5.37 18.54 -8.85
C TYR A 319 4.87 18.24 -10.26
N GLU A 320 4.49 19.28 -10.97
CA GLU A 320 4.38 19.25 -12.42
C GLU A 320 5.72 19.66 -13.03
N ALA A 321 6.28 18.80 -13.88
CA ALA A 321 7.52 19.09 -14.61
C ALA A 321 7.18 19.81 -15.90
N THR A 322 7.57 21.07 -16.01
CA THR A 322 7.36 21.91 -17.20
C THR A 322 8.69 22.47 -17.72
N MET A 323 8.69 23.04 -18.92
CA MET A 323 9.88 23.73 -19.45
C MET A 323 10.22 25.01 -18.71
N ASP A 324 9.27 25.56 -17.93
CA ASP A 324 9.45 26.78 -17.15
C ASP A 324 9.84 26.50 -15.69
N GLY A 325 9.99 25.20 -15.33
CA GLY A 325 10.35 24.74 -14.00
C GLY A 325 9.40 23.71 -13.41
N ASN A 326 9.69 23.29 -12.17
CA ASN A 326 8.87 22.34 -11.42
C ASN A 326 7.94 23.09 -10.46
N PHE A 327 6.62 22.93 -10.64
CA PHE A 327 5.62 23.59 -9.82
C PHE A 327 4.96 22.60 -8.87
N VAL A 328 4.92 22.95 -7.56
CA VAL A 328 4.23 22.16 -6.54
C VAL A 328 2.73 22.20 -6.80
N LEU A 329 2.12 21.04 -7.04
CA LEU A 329 0.68 20.88 -7.24
C LEU A 329 -0.06 20.45 -5.97
N ALA A 330 0.55 19.58 -5.18
CA ALA A 330 -0.05 19.01 -3.99
C ALA A 330 1.02 18.56 -2.98
N THR A 331 0.64 18.47 -1.71
CA THR A 331 1.49 17.96 -0.63
C THR A 331 0.71 16.96 0.22
N ALA A 332 1.40 15.95 0.75
CA ALA A 332 0.83 15.02 1.72
C ALA A 332 1.75 14.88 2.93
N ASN A 333 1.20 15.22 4.11
CA ASN A 333 1.86 15.12 5.42
C ASN A 333 0.95 14.32 6.35
N GLU A 334 1.11 13.00 6.35
CA GLU A 334 0.20 12.09 7.03
C GLU A 334 0.95 11.04 7.85
N SER A 335 0.23 10.34 8.73
CA SER A 335 0.82 9.24 9.50
C SER A 335 -0.07 8.00 9.44
N TYR A 336 0.57 6.83 9.29
CA TYR A 336 -0.09 5.54 9.18
C TYR A 336 0.51 4.56 10.19
N ASN A 337 -0.37 3.76 10.81
CA ASN A 337 0.03 2.75 11.77
C ASN A 337 -0.22 1.36 11.20
N ALA A 338 0.69 0.44 11.49
CA ALA A 338 0.50 -0.99 11.23
C ALA A 338 0.92 -1.81 12.45
N VAL A 339 0.22 -2.92 12.65
CA VAL A 339 0.48 -3.93 13.67
C VAL A 339 0.59 -5.27 12.97
N ALA A 340 1.66 -6.03 13.25
CA ALA A 340 1.89 -7.35 12.66
C ALA A 340 2.59 -8.28 13.64
N GLU A 341 2.77 -9.54 13.26
CA GLU A 341 3.42 -10.55 14.12
C GLU A 341 4.90 -10.28 14.37
N THR A 342 5.58 -9.70 13.37
CA THR A 342 6.99 -9.30 13.45
C THR A 342 7.17 -7.80 13.21
N GLN A 343 8.30 -7.27 13.68
CA GLN A 343 8.64 -5.86 13.45
C GLN A 343 8.82 -5.55 11.95
N GLU A 344 9.50 -6.43 11.23
CA GLU A 344 9.75 -6.28 9.79
C GLU A 344 8.45 -6.27 9.00
N GLU A 345 7.52 -7.14 9.35
CA GLU A 345 6.20 -7.17 8.73
C GLU A 345 5.40 -5.90 9.04
N ALA A 346 5.39 -5.44 10.30
CA ALA A 346 4.74 -4.18 10.67
C ALA A 346 5.34 -2.99 9.91
N GLN A 347 6.67 -2.95 9.73
CA GLN A 347 7.37 -1.93 8.95
C GLN A 347 6.97 -1.98 7.47
N SER A 348 6.97 -3.17 6.86
CA SER A 348 6.57 -3.37 5.46
C SER A 348 5.11 -2.95 5.22
N VAL A 349 4.19 -3.37 6.10
CA VAL A 349 2.76 -3.02 6.00
C VAL A 349 2.55 -1.52 6.19
N ALA A 350 3.19 -0.90 7.20
CA ALA A 350 3.10 0.55 7.42
C ALA A 350 3.61 1.34 6.21
N LEU A 351 4.78 0.95 5.67
CA LEU A 351 5.38 1.58 4.52
C LEU A 351 4.52 1.47 3.26
N LYS A 352 4.02 0.27 2.97
CA LYS A 352 3.16 0.01 1.81
C LYS A 352 1.87 0.81 1.87
N LYS A 353 1.21 0.82 3.02
CA LYS A 353 -0.02 1.59 3.24
C LYS A 353 0.26 3.09 3.10
N ALA A 354 1.30 3.60 3.76
CA ALA A 354 1.68 4.99 3.72
C ALA A 354 1.99 5.48 2.29
N ALA A 355 2.85 4.75 1.56
CA ALA A 355 3.21 5.10 0.19
C ALA A 355 1.99 5.10 -0.75
N LYS A 356 1.13 4.09 -0.65
CA LYS A 356 -0.07 3.98 -1.49
C LYS A 356 -1.01 5.15 -1.22
N THR A 357 -1.48 5.31 0.02
CA THR A 357 -2.53 6.28 0.37
C THR A 357 -2.07 7.72 0.16
N ALA A 358 -0.80 8.02 0.48
CA ALA A 358 -0.28 9.36 0.27
C ALA A 358 -0.19 9.72 -1.23
N ILE A 359 0.26 8.81 -2.08
CA ILE A 359 0.29 9.05 -3.54
C ILE A 359 -1.12 9.19 -4.10
N GLU A 360 -2.05 8.34 -3.70
CA GLU A 360 -3.45 8.48 -4.12
C GLU A 360 -4.02 9.81 -3.67
N GLY A 361 -3.76 10.23 -2.43
CA GLY A 361 -4.14 11.53 -1.91
C GLY A 361 -3.60 12.70 -2.72
N LEU A 362 -2.33 12.67 -3.16
CA LEU A 362 -1.75 13.70 -4.01
C LEU A 362 -2.49 13.83 -5.35
N PHE A 363 -2.72 12.71 -6.05
CA PHE A 363 -3.37 12.72 -7.37
C PHE A 363 -4.89 12.95 -7.31
N THR A 364 -5.51 12.86 -6.15
CA THR A 364 -6.92 13.24 -5.99
C THR A 364 -7.11 14.75 -5.78
N GLN A 365 -6.04 15.48 -5.39
CA GLN A 365 -6.09 16.92 -5.17
C GLN A 365 -6.02 17.73 -6.49
N ILE A 366 -5.47 17.13 -7.55
CA ILE A 366 -5.35 17.72 -8.89
C ILE A 366 -6.37 17.12 -9.86
#